data_db6ccba8b78897e6c14b9068591cb334
#
_entry.id   db6ccba8b78897e6c14b9068591cb334
#
_cell.length_a   1.000
_cell.length_b   1.000
_cell.length_c   1.000
_cell.angle_alpha   90.00
_cell.angle_beta   90.00
_cell.angle_gamma   90.00
#
_symmetry.space_group_name_H-M   'P 1'
#
loop_
_entity.id
_entity.type
_entity.pdbx_description
1 polymer ?
#
loop_
_entity_poly.entity_id
_entity_poly.type
_entity_poly.pdbx_seq_one_letter_code
_entity_poly.pdbx_strand_id
1 'polypeptide(L)'
;MNVVFISIPLLFETGFDSLFDKIIFVQCDDDIRLQRLMQRNDFTEEQALKRMNAQLPQKEKMQKSDFIIYNNSSLEDLEKQVLILVRELSGLI
;
A
#
# COMPACT_ATOMS: atom_id res chain seq x y z
N MET A 1 -14.77 0.91 21.33
CA MET A 1 -14.85 0.80 19.85
C MET A 1 -13.82 -0.20 19.37
N ASN A 2 -14.23 -1.14 18.53
CA ASN A 2 -13.31 -2.13 17.97
C ASN A 2 -12.75 -1.63 16.65
N VAL A 3 -11.44 -1.83 16.45
CA VAL A 3 -10.75 -1.50 15.21
C VAL A 3 -10.34 -2.78 14.50
N VAL A 4 -10.67 -2.90 13.23
CA VAL A 4 -10.31 -4.05 12.40
C VAL A 4 -9.51 -3.59 11.21
N PHE A 5 -8.36 -4.23 10.97
CA PHE A 5 -7.51 -3.99 9.81
C PHE A 5 -7.66 -5.12 8.80
N ILE A 6 -7.95 -4.76 7.56
CA ILE A 6 -8.08 -5.73 6.47
C ILE A 6 -7.14 -5.29 5.32
N SER A 7 -6.31 -6.22 4.86
CA SER A 7 -5.40 -5.96 3.73
C SER A 7 -6.06 -6.44 2.44
N ILE A 8 -6.28 -5.53 1.50
CA ILE A 8 -6.92 -5.85 0.22
C ILE A 8 -6.03 -5.35 -0.93
N PRO A 9 -5.40 -6.27 -1.71
CA PRO A 9 -4.45 -5.88 -2.76
C PRO A 9 -5.03 -5.02 -3.87
N LEU A 10 -6.27 -5.22 -4.26
CA LEU A 10 -6.92 -4.51 -5.36
C LEU A 10 -8.15 -3.73 -4.88
N LEU A 11 -8.01 -3.02 -3.75
CA LEU A 11 -9.13 -2.34 -3.09
C LEU A 11 -9.86 -1.36 -4.03
N PHE A 12 -9.11 -0.45 -4.66
CA PHE A 12 -9.71 0.57 -5.52
C PHE A 12 -10.19 0.00 -6.85
N GLU A 13 -9.45 -0.96 -7.39
CA GLU A 13 -9.78 -1.61 -8.67
C GLU A 13 -11.08 -2.39 -8.61
N THR A 14 -11.42 -2.94 -7.44
CA THR A 14 -12.66 -3.71 -7.22
C THR A 14 -13.83 -2.85 -6.73
N GLY A 15 -13.58 -1.59 -6.38
CA GLY A 15 -14.62 -0.69 -5.89
C GLY A 15 -15.02 -0.91 -4.43
N PHE A 16 -14.25 -1.70 -3.66
CA PHE A 16 -14.55 -1.98 -2.26
C PHE A 16 -14.10 -0.89 -1.30
N ASP A 17 -13.43 0.16 -1.81
CA ASP A 17 -12.93 1.26 -0.98
C ASP A 17 -14.06 1.97 -0.21
N SER A 18 -15.26 2.03 -0.75
CA SER A 18 -16.42 2.66 -0.11
C SER A 18 -16.93 1.91 1.12
N LEU A 19 -16.49 0.67 1.33
CA LEU A 19 -16.92 -0.15 2.49
C LEU A 19 -16.12 0.11 3.76
N PHE A 20 -15.06 0.92 3.68
CA PHE A 20 -14.14 1.13 4.80
C PHE A 20 -14.17 2.58 5.27
N ASP A 21 -14.00 2.77 6.58
CA ASP A 21 -14.01 4.10 7.21
C ASP A 21 -12.75 4.88 6.88
N LYS A 22 -11.60 4.20 6.91
CA LYS A 22 -10.29 4.78 6.61
C LYS A 22 -9.47 3.84 5.76
N ILE A 23 -8.68 4.41 4.88
CA ILE A 23 -7.82 3.67 3.97
C ILE A 23 -6.37 4.07 4.19
N ILE A 24 -5.52 3.08 4.38
CA ILE A 24 -4.07 3.23 4.48
C ILE A 24 -3.47 2.66 3.20
N PHE A 25 -2.70 3.48 2.50
CA PHE A 25 -1.97 3.04 1.33
C PHE A 25 -0.50 2.87 1.64
N VAL A 26 0.07 1.72 1.28
CA VAL A 26 1.50 1.45 1.41
C VAL A 26 2.14 1.72 0.05
N GLN A 27 2.86 2.84 -0.03
CA GLN A 27 3.52 3.28 -1.25
C GLN A 27 4.90 2.63 -1.36
N CYS A 28 5.27 2.23 -2.56
CA CYS A 28 6.62 1.77 -2.88
C CYS A 28 6.97 2.31 -4.28
N ASP A 29 8.15 2.89 -4.42
CA ASP A 29 8.59 3.42 -5.71
C ASP A 29 8.59 2.33 -6.78
N ASP A 30 8.27 2.69 -8.02
CA ASP A 30 8.03 1.73 -9.09
C ASP A 30 9.25 0.86 -9.40
N ASP A 31 10.45 1.42 -9.35
CA ASP A 31 11.69 0.66 -9.56
C ASP A 31 11.92 -0.38 -8.46
N ILE A 32 11.63 -0.02 -7.21
CA ILE A 32 11.73 -0.93 -6.07
C ILE A 32 10.65 -2.01 -6.15
N ARG A 33 9.42 -1.63 -6.50
CA ARG A 33 8.31 -2.58 -6.72
C ARG A 33 8.65 -3.59 -7.78
N LEU A 34 9.22 -3.14 -8.89
CA LEU A 34 9.61 -4.01 -10.00
C LEU A 34 10.61 -5.06 -9.53
N GLN A 35 11.66 -4.63 -8.84
CA GLN A 35 12.68 -5.55 -8.33
C GLN A 35 12.12 -6.54 -7.32
N ARG A 36 11.32 -6.07 -6.37
CA ARG A 36 10.70 -6.94 -5.36
C ARG A 36 9.76 -7.97 -5.99
N LEU A 37 9.00 -7.55 -6.98
CA LEU A 37 8.06 -8.43 -7.67
C LEU A 37 8.79 -9.50 -8.48
N MET A 38 9.88 -9.14 -9.16
CA MET A 38 10.72 -10.08 -9.89
C MET A 38 11.34 -11.12 -8.96
N GLN A 39 11.89 -10.68 -7.83
CA GLN A 39 12.54 -11.58 -6.87
C GLN A 39 11.56 -12.52 -6.18
N ARG A 40 10.43 -12.00 -5.73
CA ARG A 40 9.46 -12.77 -4.96
C ARG A 40 8.76 -13.84 -5.79
N ASN A 41 8.46 -13.54 -7.05
CA ASN A 41 7.69 -14.42 -7.92
C ASN A 41 8.51 -15.06 -9.05
N ASP A 42 9.82 -14.82 -9.07
CA ASP A 42 10.71 -15.28 -10.15
C ASP A 42 10.20 -14.84 -11.53
N PHE A 43 9.70 -13.60 -11.61
CA PHE A 43 9.23 -13.02 -12.86
C PHE A 43 10.37 -12.41 -13.66
N THR A 44 10.23 -12.43 -14.98
CA THR A 44 11.02 -11.56 -15.86
C THR A 44 10.55 -10.11 -15.69
N GLU A 45 11.38 -9.16 -16.14
CA GLU A 45 11.00 -7.75 -16.12
C GLU A 45 9.68 -7.50 -16.86
N GLU A 46 9.50 -8.12 -18.01
CA GLU A 46 8.28 -7.98 -18.81
C GLU A 46 7.05 -8.49 -18.05
N GLN A 47 7.17 -9.64 -17.41
CA GLN A 47 6.07 -10.20 -16.61
C GLN A 47 5.72 -9.31 -15.42
N ALA A 48 6.74 -8.79 -14.73
CA ALA A 48 6.54 -7.90 -13.59
C ALA A 48 5.88 -6.58 -14.02
N LEU A 49 6.31 -5.98 -15.13
CA LEU A 49 5.70 -4.76 -15.67
C LEU A 49 4.24 -4.96 -16.04
N LYS A 50 3.88 -6.09 -16.62
CA LYS A 50 2.48 -6.41 -16.92
C LYS A 50 1.63 -6.44 -15.66
N ARG A 51 2.14 -7.02 -14.58
CA ARG A 51 1.45 -7.07 -13.29
C ARG A 51 1.24 -5.66 -12.72
N MET A 52 2.29 -4.83 -12.77
CA MET A 52 2.21 -3.45 -12.28
C MET A 52 1.23 -2.62 -13.09
N ASN A 53 1.23 -2.76 -14.40
CA ASN A 53 0.36 -1.99 -15.31
C ASN A 53 -1.10 -2.41 -15.25
N ALA A 54 -1.40 -3.59 -14.71
CA ALA A 54 -2.78 -4.04 -14.50
C ALA A 54 -3.45 -3.36 -13.30
N GLN A 55 -2.68 -2.70 -12.45
CA GLN A 55 -3.19 -1.97 -11.30
C GLN A 55 -3.36 -0.49 -11.64
N LEU A 56 -4.23 0.20 -10.90
CA LEU A 56 -4.33 1.65 -10.98
C LEU A 56 -3.00 2.29 -10.59
N PRO A 57 -2.63 3.45 -11.18
CA PRO A 57 -1.42 4.17 -10.79
C PRO A 57 -1.42 4.48 -9.29
N GLN A 58 -0.26 4.36 -8.65
CA GLN A 58 -0.13 4.63 -7.22
C GLN A 58 -0.57 6.05 -6.86
N LYS A 59 -0.28 7.02 -7.74
CA LYS A 59 -0.65 8.41 -7.52
C LYS A 59 -2.16 8.57 -7.30
N GLU A 60 -2.97 7.88 -8.09
CA GLU A 60 -4.43 7.91 -7.92
C GLU A 60 -4.87 7.27 -6.61
N LYS A 61 -4.27 6.14 -6.25
CA LYS A 61 -4.58 5.47 -4.99
C LYS A 61 -4.20 6.31 -3.78
N MET A 62 -3.06 7.00 -3.85
CA MET A 62 -2.61 7.91 -2.79
C MET A 62 -3.59 9.05 -2.56
N GLN A 63 -4.14 9.62 -3.62
CA GLN A 63 -5.12 10.70 -3.54
C GLN A 63 -6.44 10.25 -2.88
N LYS A 64 -6.78 8.97 -3.00
CA LYS A 64 -8.02 8.39 -2.44
C LYS A 64 -7.83 7.81 -1.05
N SER A 65 -6.61 7.81 -0.53
CA SER A 65 -6.28 7.21 0.76
C SER A 65 -6.20 8.26 1.85
N ASP A 66 -6.54 7.87 3.07
CA ASP A 66 -6.51 8.76 4.24
C ASP A 66 -5.11 8.87 4.83
N PHE A 67 -4.34 7.79 4.76
CA PHE A 67 -2.97 7.71 5.29
C PHE A 67 -2.06 7.04 4.28
N ILE A 68 -0.79 7.44 4.26
CA ILE A 68 0.21 6.86 3.37
C ILE A 68 1.40 6.42 4.18
N ILE A 69 1.84 5.17 3.96
CA ILE A 69 3.08 4.63 4.51
C ILE A 69 4.03 4.39 3.34
N TYR A 70 5.27 4.83 3.48
CA TYR A 70 6.29 4.72 2.43
C TYR A 70 7.21 3.53 2.72
N ASN A 71 7.17 2.52 1.86
CA ASN A 71 7.95 1.29 1.99
C ASN A 71 9.10 1.27 0.97
N ASN A 72 9.99 2.28 1.05
CA ASN A 72 11.08 2.47 0.09
C ASN A 72 12.48 2.25 0.69
N SER A 73 12.58 1.99 1.97
CA SER A 73 13.86 1.85 2.64
C SER A 73 13.86 0.65 3.59
N SER A 74 14.41 0.78 4.79
CA SER A 74 14.57 -0.33 5.72
C SER A 74 13.28 -0.72 6.43
N LEU A 75 13.25 -1.93 6.98
CA LEU A 75 12.17 -2.38 7.86
C LEU A 75 12.03 -1.48 9.08
N GLU A 76 13.16 -0.99 9.62
CA GLU A 76 13.16 -0.07 10.76
C GLU A 76 12.40 1.22 10.44
N ASP A 77 12.64 1.80 9.25
CA ASP A 77 11.93 2.99 8.80
C ASP A 77 10.44 2.73 8.66
N LEU A 78 10.07 1.59 8.09
CA LEU A 78 8.67 1.18 7.94
C LEU A 78 7.99 1.07 9.32
N GLU A 79 8.65 0.45 10.29
CA GLU A 79 8.14 0.30 11.65
C GLU A 79 7.90 1.66 12.33
N LYS A 80 8.79 2.63 12.13
CA LYS A 80 8.61 3.99 12.66
C LYS A 80 7.36 4.65 12.09
N GLN A 81 7.13 4.52 10.80
CA GLN A 81 5.94 5.07 10.15
C GLN A 81 4.65 4.42 10.68
N VAL A 82 4.67 3.11 10.88
CA VAL A 82 3.53 2.37 11.44
C VAL A 82 3.23 2.84 12.85
N LEU A 83 4.24 3.05 13.69
CA LEU A 83 4.04 3.54 15.06
C LEU A 83 3.42 4.94 15.10
N ILE A 84 3.86 5.84 14.22
CA ILE A 84 3.28 7.18 14.11
C ILE A 84 1.81 7.08 13.69
N LEU A 85 1.50 6.24 12.72
CA LEU A 85 0.15 6.04 12.23
C LEU A 85 -0.77 5.47 13.32
N VAL A 86 -0.29 4.50 14.09
CA VAL A 86 -1.06 3.93 15.21
C VAL A 86 -1.43 5.00 16.22
N ARG A 87 -0.52 5.91 16.53
CA ARG A 87 -0.80 7.03 17.44
C ARG A 87 -1.86 7.97 16.89
N GLU A 88 -1.80 8.29 15.59
CA GLU A 88 -2.80 9.13 14.95
C GLU A 88 -4.18 8.47 14.95
N LEU A 89 -4.24 7.19 14.63
CA LEU A 89 -5.49 6.42 14.66
C LEU A 89 -6.07 6.33 16.07
N SER A 90 -5.24 6.18 17.08
CA SER A 90 -5.69 6.16 18.49
C SER A 90 -6.32 7.50 18.88
N GLY A 91 -5.83 8.60 18.34
CA GLY A 91 -6.42 9.91 18.56
C GLY A 91 -7.79 10.11 17.90
N LEU A 92 -8.11 9.30 16.88
CA LEU A 92 -9.41 9.34 16.19
C LEU A 92 -10.47 8.48 16.86
N ILE A 93 -10.06 7.58 17.71
CA ILE A 93 -10.95 6.66 18.44
C ILE A 93 -11.25 7.24 19.83
#